data_cee76707e1cc746ddde9e393fd037a7e
#
_entry.id   cee76707e1cc746ddde9e393fd037a7e
#
_cell.length_a   1.000
_cell.length_b   1.000
_cell.length_c   1.000
_cell.angle_alpha   90.00
_cell.angle_beta   90.00
_cell.angle_gamma   90.00
#
_symmetry.space_group_name_H-M   'P 1'
#
loop_
_entity.id
_entity.type
_entity.pdbx_description
1 polymer ?
#
loop_
_entity_poly.entity_id
_entity_poly.type
_entity_poly.pdbx_seq_one_letter_code
_entity_poly.pdbx_strand_id
1 'polypeptide(L)'
;MKGSIPMEKKIVTISREFGSGGRTIGKLVAEKLGYTFYDTEIIDQIVKDTGLSRDIVERYDEYATHKNSFLYSIAVNAGGDNYSGLSFANRVQVAQVNLIKRLAEEGNCVIMGRGADYILRERADCFNVFVRADMEFRAKHVLENYGETEVKIEDRLRDKDVRRKVFYRSFAMREWGVCENYNLMLDSGAIGIEKCADIICDIVRG
;
A
#
# COMPACT_ATOMS: atom_id res chain seq x y z
N MET A 1 -35.47 -10.38 2.18
CA MET A 1 -34.05 -9.94 2.00
C MET A 1 -33.16 -11.11 2.36
N LYS A 2 -32.50 -11.74 1.38
CA LYS A 2 -31.47 -12.76 1.66
C LYS A 2 -30.26 -12.01 2.17
N GLY A 3 -29.93 -12.11 3.48
CA GLY A 3 -28.69 -11.63 4.02
C GLY A 3 -27.54 -12.32 3.29
N SER A 4 -26.77 -11.56 2.53
CA SER A 4 -25.52 -12.06 1.97
C SER A 4 -24.63 -12.43 3.15
N ILE A 5 -24.22 -13.69 3.23
CA ILE A 5 -23.16 -14.10 4.18
C ILE A 5 -21.97 -13.21 3.89
N PRO A 6 -21.41 -12.48 4.87
CA PRO A 6 -20.21 -11.67 4.64
C PRO A 6 -19.12 -12.57 4.09
N MET A 7 -18.57 -12.22 2.92
CA MET A 7 -17.47 -12.97 2.35
C MET A 7 -16.24 -12.77 3.27
N GLU A 8 -15.62 -13.86 3.67
CA GLU A 8 -14.37 -13.84 4.46
C GLU A 8 -13.33 -12.97 3.77
N LYS A 9 -12.75 -12.01 4.50
CA LYS A 9 -11.72 -11.11 3.97
C LYS A 9 -10.36 -11.78 4.08
N LYS A 10 -9.77 -12.13 2.94
CA LYS A 10 -8.47 -12.82 2.87
C LYS A 10 -7.30 -11.89 2.56
N ILE A 11 -7.59 -10.66 2.18
CA ILE A 11 -6.60 -9.67 1.79
C ILE A 11 -6.90 -8.37 2.51
N VAL A 12 -5.88 -7.80 3.17
CA VAL A 12 -5.95 -6.46 3.74
C VAL A 12 -4.94 -5.58 3.03
N THR A 13 -5.37 -4.47 2.45
CA THR A 13 -4.44 -3.44 1.95
C THR A 13 -4.40 -2.27 2.93
N ILE A 14 -3.21 -1.75 3.20
CA ILE A 14 -3.05 -0.60 4.10
C ILE A 14 -2.30 0.53 3.41
N SER A 15 -3.06 1.57 3.03
CA SER A 15 -2.52 2.87 2.68
C SER A 15 -2.38 3.73 3.93
N ARG A 16 -1.41 4.68 3.98
CA ARG A 16 -1.08 5.36 5.23
C ARG A 16 -0.35 6.67 5.03
N GLU A 17 -0.59 7.66 5.85
CA GLU A 17 0.29 8.82 5.98
C GLU A 17 1.62 8.41 6.61
N PHE A 18 2.71 9.12 6.25
CA PHE A 18 4.02 8.87 6.86
C PHE A 18 4.01 9.29 8.34
N GLY A 19 4.47 8.42 9.21
CA GLY A 19 4.45 8.63 10.66
C GLY A 19 3.15 8.26 11.37
N SER A 20 2.08 7.87 10.66
CA SER A 20 0.83 7.45 11.29
C SER A 20 0.87 6.07 11.98
N GLY A 21 2.02 5.39 12.02
CA GLY A 21 2.10 4.04 12.58
C GLY A 21 1.46 2.95 11.71
N GLY A 22 1.00 3.27 10.49
CA GLY A 22 0.31 2.32 9.63
C GLY A 22 1.12 1.05 9.30
N ARG A 23 2.48 1.15 9.24
CA ARG A 23 3.34 -0.03 9.06
C ARG A 23 3.29 -0.97 10.28
N THR A 24 3.33 -0.40 11.47
CA THR A 24 3.22 -1.16 12.74
C THR A 24 1.85 -1.81 12.84
N ILE A 25 0.78 -1.06 12.51
CA ILE A 25 -0.59 -1.59 12.46
C ILE A 25 -0.66 -2.78 11.49
N GLY A 26 -0.10 -2.65 10.28
CA GLY A 26 -0.11 -3.73 9.29
C GLY A 26 0.61 -5.00 9.77
N LYS A 27 1.74 -4.87 10.47
CA LYS A 27 2.44 -6.01 11.07
C LYS A 27 1.61 -6.67 12.16
N LEU A 28 1.00 -5.88 13.06
CA LEU A 28 0.14 -6.38 14.11
C LEU A 28 -1.10 -7.11 13.56
N VAL A 29 -1.72 -6.56 12.51
CA VAL A 29 -2.85 -7.19 11.83
C VAL A 29 -2.43 -8.53 11.24
N ALA A 30 -1.29 -8.58 10.54
CA ALA A 30 -0.79 -9.82 9.96
C ALA A 30 -0.51 -10.88 11.04
N GLU A 31 0.15 -10.50 12.13
CA GLU A 31 0.43 -11.38 13.25
C GLU A 31 -0.86 -11.91 13.90
N LYS A 32 -1.81 -11.04 14.24
CA LYS A 32 -3.07 -11.39 14.91
C LYS A 32 -3.99 -12.26 14.05
N LEU A 33 -3.91 -12.14 12.72
CA LEU A 33 -4.70 -12.94 11.78
C LEU A 33 -3.95 -14.19 11.28
N GLY A 34 -2.65 -14.29 11.52
CA GLY A 34 -1.81 -15.34 10.91
C GLY A 34 -1.60 -15.14 9.41
N TYR A 35 -1.62 -13.89 8.93
CA TYR A 35 -1.46 -13.51 7.54
C TYR A 35 -0.01 -13.18 7.20
N THR A 36 0.37 -13.36 5.94
CA THR A 36 1.67 -12.92 5.46
C THR A 36 1.71 -11.40 5.28
N PHE A 37 2.75 -10.75 5.80
CA PHE A 37 2.95 -9.31 5.68
C PHE A 37 3.87 -8.98 4.51
N TYR A 38 3.43 -8.10 3.60
CA TYR A 38 4.19 -7.64 2.43
C TYR A 38 4.38 -6.12 2.44
N ASP A 39 5.63 -5.67 2.54
CA ASP A 39 6.03 -4.26 2.45
C ASP A 39 7.28 -4.13 1.56
N THR A 40 8.48 -4.15 2.13
CA THR A 40 9.76 -4.02 1.39
C THR A 40 10.10 -5.29 0.59
N GLU A 41 9.60 -6.43 0.98
CA GLU A 41 9.76 -7.73 0.31
C GLU A 41 9.25 -7.70 -1.14
N ILE A 42 8.27 -6.83 -1.42
CA ILE A 42 7.76 -6.59 -2.78
C ILE A 42 8.87 -6.07 -3.69
N ILE A 43 9.77 -5.20 -3.19
CA ILE A 43 10.90 -4.67 -3.96
C ILE A 43 11.83 -5.81 -4.38
N ASP A 44 12.18 -6.69 -3.44
CA ASP A 44 13.07 -7.82 -3.71
C ASP A 44 12.52 -8.76 -4.79
N GLN A 45 11.21 -8.98 -4.74
CA GLN A 45 10.54 -9.81 -5.73
C GLN A 45 10.49 -9.13 -7.12
N ILE A 46 10.21 -7.82 -7.17
CA ILE A 46 10.25 -7.05 -8.42
C ILE A 46 11.66 -7.07 -9.03
N VAL A 47 12.71 -6.93 -8.21
CA VAL A 47 14.11 -7.07 -8.67
C VAL A 47 14.33 -8.43 -9.33
N LYS A 48 13.88 -9.51 -8.72
CA LYS A 48 13.98 -10.87 -9.27
C LYS A 48 13.20 -11.03 -10.57
N ASP A 49 11.94 -10.58 -10.59
CA ASP A 49 11.03 -10.75 -11.72
C ASP A 49 11.47 -9.91 -12.94
N THR A 50 12.09 -8.75 -12.72
CA THR A 50 12.47 -7.82 -13.80
C THR A 50 13.93 -7.91 -14.22
N GLY A 51 14.81 -8.43 -13.36
CA GLY A 51 16.27 -8.38 -13.54
C GLY A 51 16.87 -6.97 -13.45
N LEU A 52 16.10 -5.99 -12.97
CA LEU A 52 16.56 -4.61 -12.74
C LEU A 52 17.34 -4.52 -11.42
N SER A 53 18.27 -3.55 -11.31
CA SER A 53 18.93 -3.29 -10.03
C SER A 53 17.93 -2.75 -9.00
N ARG A 54 18.20 -3.01 -7.70
CA ARG A 54 17.38 -2.51 -6.59
C ARG A 54 17.20 -0.99 -6.66
N ASP A 55 18.23 -0.22 -6.94
CA ASP A 55 18.18 1.25 -7.04
C ASP A 55 17.19 1.73 -8.12
N ILE A 56 17.11 1.00 -9.24
CA ILE A 56 16.12 1.31 -10.29
C ILE A 56 14.72 1.00 -9.78
N VAL A 57 14.50 -0.16 -9.17
CA VAL A 57 13.18 -0.55 -8.65
C VAL A 57 12.72 0.44 -7.59
N GLU A 58 13.56 0.77 -6.60
CA GLU A 58 13.23 1.74 -5.55
C GLU A 58 12.96 3.14 -6.08
N ARG A 59 13.67 3.56 -7.15
CA ARG A 59 13.42 4.84 -7.82
C ARG A 59 12.04 4.92 -8.46
N TYR A 60 11.50 3.82 -8.93
CA TYR A 60 10.21 3.73 -9.61
C TYR A 60 9.11 3.04 -8.79
N ASP A 61 9.36 2.69 -7.54
CA ASP A 61 8.38 2.19 -6.58
C ASP A 61 7.43 3.33 -6.13
N GLU A 62 6.87 3.27 -4.96
CA GLU A 62 5.88 4.20 -4.39
C GLU A 62 6.25 5.71 -4.46
N TYR A 63 7.49 6.03 -4.84
CA TYR A 63 8.01 7.40 -4.95
C TYR A 63 8.18 7.90 -6.39
N ALA A 64 7.73 7.16 -7.37
CA ALA A 64 7.91 7.51 -8.78
C ALA A 64 6.94 8.61 -9.24
N THR A 65 7.51 9.69 -9.77
CA THR A 65 6.77 10.77 -10.42
C THR A 65 6.74 10.55 -11.94
N HIS A 66 5.95 9.65 -12.48
CA HIS A 66 5.82 9.51 -13.93
C HIS A 66 4.37 9.50 -14.42
N LYS A 67 4.10 10.39 -15.38
CA LYS A 67 2.84 10.53 -16.11
C LYS A 67 2.68 9.38 -17.11
N ASN A 68 2.13 8.23 -16.76
CA ASN A 68 1.73 7.24 -17.77
C ASN A 68 0.64 6.28 -17.26
N SER A 69 -0.57 6.83 -17.02
CA SER A 69 -1.75 6.03 -16.68
C SER A 69 -2.25 5.11 -17.81
N PHE A 70 -1.89 5.42 -19.07
CA PHE A 70 -2.30 4.61 -20.24
C PHE A 70 -1.69 3.20 -20.21
N LEU A 71 -0.46 3.05 -19.75
CA LEU A 71 0.22 1.75 -19.70
C LEU A 71 -0.29 0.83 -18.59
N TYR A 72 -0.93 1.40 -17.55
CA TYR A 72 -1.61 0.60 -16.55
C TYR A 72 -2.74 -0.24 -17.15
N SER A 73 -3.57 0.36 -18.04
CA SER A 73 -4.67 -0.37 -18.70
C SER A 73 -4.15 -1.51 -19.60
N ILE A 74 -2.99 -1.36 -20.21
CA ILE A 74 -2.34 -2.39 -21.00
C ILE A 74 -1.78 -3.51 -20.09
N ALA A 75 -1.11 -3.14 -19.00
CA ALA A 75 -0.53 -4.09 -18.06
C ALA A 75 -1.58 -4.96 -17.35
N VAL A 76 -2.71 -4.36 -17.00
CA VAL A 76 -3.84 -5.07 -16.37
C VAL A 76 -4.43 -6.12 -17.30
N ASN A 77 -4.43 -5.88 -18.61
CA ASN A 77 -5.05 -6.76 -19.61
C ASN A 77 -4.08 -7.75 -20.27
N ALA A 78 -2.76 -7.50 -20.23
CA ALA A 78 -1.79 -8.26 -21.00
C ALA A 78 -1.34 -9.60 -20.37
N GLY A 79 -1.55 -9.81 -19.05
CA GLY A 79 -1.34 -11.11 -18.39
C GLY A 79 -0.02 -11.84 -18.66
N GLY A 80 1.06 -11.13 -18.99
CA GLY A 80 2.32 -11.74 -19.39
C GLY A 80 3.57 -11.04 -18.83
N ASP A 81 4.59 -11.85 -18.50
CA ASP A 81 5.88 -11.38 -17.95
C ASP A 81 6.84 -10.82 -19.02
N ASN A 82 6.33 -10.40 -20.19
CA ASN A 82 7.16 -9.90 -21.26
C ASN A 82 7.39 -8.38 -21.14
N TYR A 83 8.53 -8.01 -20.55
CA TYR A 83 8.95 -6.63 -20.35
C TYR A 83 9.74 -6.02 -21.51
N SER A 84 9.88 -6.73 -22.65
CA SER A 84 10.64 -6.27 -23.82
C SER A 84 10.02 -5.01 -24.43
N GLY A 85 10.83 -3.98 -24.63
CA GLY A 85 10.39 -2.72 -25.23
C GLY A 85 9.75 -1.71 -24.28
N LEU A 86 9.57 -2.04 -22.99
CA LEU A 86 9.06 -1.10 -22.00
C LEU A 86 10.19 -0.26 -21.35
N SER A 87 9.88 0.98 -21.00
CA SER A 87 10.77 1.80 -20.16
C SER A 87 10.95 1.15 -18.79
N PHE A 88 12.03 1.48 -18.07
CA PHE A 88 12.26 0.95 -16.70
C PHE A 88 11.08 1.22 -15.76
N ALA A 89 10.52 2.44 -15.79
CA ALA A 89 9.34 2.79 -15.01
C ALA A 89 8.16 1.85 -15.28
N ASN A 90 7.88 1.59 -16.55
CA ASN A 90 6.78 0.74 -16.96
C ASN A 90 7.02 -0.73 -16.58
N ARG A 91 8.27 -1.20 -16.70
CA ARG A 91 8.65 -2.56 -16.29
C ARG A 91 8.41 -2.78 -14.80
N VAL A 92 8.86 -1.84 -13.96
CA VAL A 92 8.63 -1.88 -12.51
C VAL A 92 7.14 -1.87 -12.19
N GLN A 93 6.37 -0.99 -12.85
CA GLN A 93 4.94 -0.86 -12.61
C GLN A 93 4.15 -2.12 -13.01
N VAL A 94 4.45 -2.71 -14.18
CA VAL A 94 3.82 -3.96 -14.62
C VAL A 94 4.17 -5.11 -13.69
N ALA A 95 5.44 -5.24 -13.31
CA ALA A 95 5.88 -6.27 -12.37
C ALA A 95 5.20 -6.13 -11.00
N GLN A 96 5.05 -4.88 -10.50
CA GLN A 96 4.36 -4.60 -9.26
C GLN A 96 2.88 -5.04 -9.31
N VAL A 97 2.17 -4.69 -10.39
CA VAL A 97 0.76 -5.09 -10.57
C VAL A 97 0.62 -6.62 -10.60
N ASN A 98 1.46 -7.29 -11.39
CA ASN A 98 1.42 -8.75 -11.51
C ASN A 98 1.75 -9.43 -10.18
N LEU A 99 2.77 -8.93 -9.47
CA LEU A 99 3.14 -9.45 -8.16
C LEU A 99 2.01 -9.29 -7.14
N ILE A 100 1.42 -8.08 -7.02
CA ILE A 100 0.32 -7.84 -6.07
C ILE A 100 -0.87 -8.75 -6.37
N LYS A 101 -1.21 -8.96 -7.65
CA LYS A 101 -2.26 -9.90 -8.03
C LYS A 101 -1.93 -11.34 -7.64
N ARG A 102 -0.70 -11.79 -7.88
CA ARG A 102 -0.23 -13.13 -7.49
C ARG A 102 -0.30 -13.34 -5.98
N LEU A 103 0.20 -12.38 -5.19
CA LEU A 103 0.11 -12.44 -3.71
C LEU A 103 -1.34 -12.47 -3.23
N ALA A 104 -2.24 -11.76 -3.91
CA ALA A 104 -3.66 -11.78 -3.61
C ALA A 104 -4.34 -13.12 -3.95
N GLU A 105 -3.86 -13.85 -4.98
CA GLU A 105 -4.35 -15.20 -5.27
C GLU A 105 -3.92 -16.22 -4.20
N GLU A 106 -2.73 -16.06 -3.63
CA GLU A 106 -2.28 -16.86 -2.49
C GLU A 106 -3.15 -16.61 -1.25
N GLY A 107 -3.70 -15.38 -1.11
CA GLY A 107 -4.60 -15.00 -0.03
C GLY A 107 -3.92 -14.84 1.33
N ASN A 108 -4.71 -14.61 2.37
CA ASN A 108 -4.26 -14.47 3.77
C ASN A 108 -3.04 -13.55 3.90
N CYS A 109 -3.16 -12.33 3.36
CA CYS A 109 -2.05 -11.39 3.33
C CYS A 109 -2.45 -9.96 3.68
N VAL A 110 -1.47 -9.21 4.19
CA VAL A 110 -1.50 -7.76 4.42
C VAL A 110 -0.50 -7.11 3.48
N ILE A 111 -0.96 -6.23 2.60
CA ILE A 111 -0.12 -5.55 1.60
C ILE A 111 -0.06 -4.06 1.90
N MET A 112 1.16 -3.51 2.00
CA MET A 112 1.40 -2.12 2.34
C MET A 112 1.54 -1.23 1.10
N GLY A 113 0.62 -0.26 0.94
CA GLY A 113 0.71 0.80 -0.08
C GLY A 113 0.74 0.32 -1.52
N ARG A 114 1.57 0.95 -2.36
CA ARG A 114 1.83 0.61 -3.78
C ARG A 114 0.58 0.57 -4.66
N GLY A 115 -0.49 1.25 -4.23
CA GLY A 115 -1.77 1.23 -4.94
C GLY A 115 -2.45 -0.14 -4.93
N ALA A 116 -2.13 -1.02 -3.97
CA ALA A 116 -2.72 -2.35 -3.86
C ALA A 116 -4.25 -2.28 -3.71
N ASP A 117 -4.77 -1.29 -2.99
CA ASP A 117 -6.19 -0.98 -2.88
C ASP A 117 -6.85 -0.77 -4.26
N TYR A 118 -6.18 -0.07 -5.17
CA TYR A 118 -6.66 0.16 -6.52
C TYR A 118 -6.48 -1.06 -7.43
N ILE A 119 -5.35 -1.77 -7.32
CA ILE A 119 -5.07 -2.99 -8.10
C ILE A 119 -6.13 -4.07 -7.78
N LEU A 120 -6.51 -4.19 -6.52
CA LEU A 120 -7.41 -5.23 -6.02
C LEU A 120 -8.86 -4.77 -5.82
N ARG A 121 -9.22 -3.58 -6.33
CA ARG A 121 -10.54 -2.95 -6.12
C ARG A 121 -11.75 -3.78 -6.56
N GLU A 122 -11.57 -4.68 -7.51
CA GLU A 122 -12.62 -5.57 -8.00
C GLU A 122 -12.75 -6.87 -7.17
N ARG A 123 -11.87 -7.09 -6.22
CA ARG A 123 -11.89 -8.30 -5.37
C ARG A 123 -12.79 -8.09 -4.17
N ALA A 124 -13.83 -8.92 -4.06
CA ALA A 124 -14.77 -8.86 -2.96
C ALA A 124 -14.19 -9.33 -1.61
N ASP A 125 -13.11 -10.14 -1.63
CA ASP A 125 -12.38 -10.63 -0.46
C ASP A 125 -11.24 -9.70 -0.01
N CYS A 126 -11.08 -8.53 -0.64
CA CYS A 126 -10.12 -7.51 -0.25
C CYS A 126 -10.76 -6.47 0.68
N PHE A 127 -10.03 -6.09 1.73
CA PHE A 127 -10.41 -5.05 2.68
C PHE A 127 -9.38 -3.92 2.66
N ASN A 128 -9.78 -2.76 2.17
CA ASN A 128 -8.91 -1.62 1.94
C ASN A 128 -8.98 -0.64 3.13
N VAL A 129 -7.84 -0.39 3.76
CA VAL A 129 -7.72 0.48 4.93
C VAL A 129 -6.81 1.67 4.64
N PHE A 130 -7.17 2.83 5.18
CA PHE A 130 -6.31 4.00 5.23
C PHE A 130 -6.02 4.40 6.68
N VAL A 131 -4.75 4.61 7.03
CA VAL A 131 -4.34 5.05 8.36
C VAL A 131 -3.77 6.47 8.28
N ARG A 132 -4.37 7.38 9.04
CA ARG A 132 -3.93 8.76 9.22
C ARG A 132 -3.61 9.07 10.67
N ALA A 133 -2.99 10.20 10.93
CA ALA A 133 -2.91 10.84 12.23
C ALA A 133 -2.65 12.35 12.07
N ASP A 134 -2.82 13.13 13.15
CA ASP A 134 -2.42 14.51 13.14
C ASP A 134 -0.90 14.70 13.00
N MET A 135 -0.48 15.92 12.72
CA MET A 135 0.93 16.22 12.45
C MET A 135 1.80 16.04 13.71
N GLU A 136 1.27 16.36 14.90
CA GLU A 136 2.00 16.27 16.16
C GLU A 136 2.31 14.82 16.52
N PHE A 137 1.29 13.96 16.48
CA PHE A 137 1.46 12.51 16.68
C PHE A 137 2.47 11.92 15.69
N ARG A 138 2.34 12.26 14.42
CA ARG A 138 3.20 11.75 13.36
C ARG A 138 4.64 12.19 13.52
N ALA A 139 4.87 13.46 13.88
CA ALA A 139 6.20 13.99 14.13
C ALA A 139 6.88 13.26 15.29
N LYS A 140 6.19 13.13 16.41
CA LYS A 140 6.66 12.41 17.60
C LYS A 140 6.98 10.96 17.25
N HIS A 141 6.07 10.26 16.60
CA HIS A 141 6.23 8.84 16.22
C HIS A 141 7.43 8.63 15.27
N VAL A 142 7.67 9.55 14.34
CA VAL A 142 8.83 9.46 13.43
C VAL A 142 10.13 9.70 14.17
N LEU A 143 10.20 10.70 15.05
CA LEU A 143 11.41 10.96 15.83
C LEU A 143 11.77 9.79 16.75
N GLU A 144 10.79 9.19 17.41
CA GLU A 144 11.00 8.05 18.30
C GLU A 144 11.46 6.78 17.55
N ASN A 145 10.97 6.53 16.35
CA ASN A 145 11.22 5.26 15.63
C ASN A 145 12.28 5.35 14.52
N TYR A 146 12.53 6.54 13.96
CA TYR A 146 13.44 6.75 12.82
C TYR A 146 14.51 7.82 13.09
N GLY A 147 14.48 8.48 14.25
CA GLY A 147 15.44 9.48 14.67
C GLY A 147 15.33 10.81 13.91
N GLU A 148 16.18 11.74 14.32
CA GLU A 148 16.35 13.05 13.69
C GLU A 148 17.14 12.97 12.40
N THR A 149 16.95 13.95 11.51
CA THR A 149 17.72 14.14 10.29
C THR A 149 17.99 15.64 10.13
N GLU A 150 18.82 16.03 9.14
CA GLU A 150 19.03 17.44 8.79
C GLU A 150 17.78 18.17 8.29
N VAL A 151 16.79 17.41 7.80
CA VAL A 151 15.51 17.94 7.31
C VAL A 151 14.53 18.05 8.46
N LYS A 152 13.88 19.21 8.60
CA LYS A 152 12.83 19.43 9.61
C LYS A 152 11.74 18.37 9.51
N ILE A 153 11.25 17.92 10.66
CA ILE A 153 10.32 16.79 10.72
C ILE A 153 9.04 17.04 9.90
N GLU A 154 8.49 18.25 9.95
CA GLU A 154 7.27 18.61 9.22
C GLU A 154 7.48 18.54 7.70
N ASP A 155 8.65 18.98 7.21
CA ASP A 155 9.00 18.94 5.79
C ASP A 155 9.22 17.48 5.34
N ARG A 156 9.85 16.65 6.20
CA ARG A 156 10.02 15.23 5.96
C ARG A 156 8.68 14.49 5.87
N LEU A 157 7.72 14.84 6.74
CA LEU A 157 6.37 14.27 6.72
C LEU A 157 5.63 14.65 5.42
N ARG A 158 5.64 15.95 5.09
CA ARG A 158 4.99 16.47 3.89
C ARG A 158 5.58 15.88 2.61
N ASP A 159 6.90 15.85 2.48
CA ASP A 159 7.58 15.30 1.30
C ASP A 159 7.17 13.85 1.03
N LYS A 160 7.19 13.00 2.07
CA LYS A 160 6.78 11.61 1.95
C LYS A 160 5.33 11.44 1.50
N ASP A 161 4.42 12.23 2.05
CA ASP A 161 3.01 12.16 1.69
C ASP A 161 2.72 12.75 0.30
N VAL A 162 3.42 13.83 -0.08
CA VAL A 162 3.33 14.39 -1.43
C VAL A 162 3.76 13.35 -2.47
N ARG A 163 4.86 12.64 -2.24
CA ARG A 163 5.32 11.56 -3.13
C ARG A 163 4.26 10.47 -3.28
N ARG A 164 3.66 10.01 -2.18
CA ARG A 164 2.57 9.01 -2.20
C ARG A 164 1.35 9.51 -2.95
N LYS A 165 0.94 10.77 -2.73
CA LYS A 165 -0.17 11.39 -3.47
C LYS A 165 0.10 11.45 -4.97
N VAL A 166 1.30 11.87 -5.36
CA VAL A 166 1.70 11.95 -6.78
C VAL A 166 1.72 10.56 -7.41
N PHE A 167 2.35 9.59 -6.75
CA PHE A 167 2.36 8.20 -7.21
C PHE A 167 0.93 7.66 -7.38
N TYR A 168 0.11 7.75 -6.34
CA TYR A 168 -1.25 7.20 -6.37
C TYR A 168 -2.11 7.87 -7.45
N ARG A 169 -2.04 9.19 -7.59
CA ARG A 169 -2.76 9.92 -8.63
C ARG A 169 -2.32 9.51 -10.03
N SER A 170 -1.02 9.35 -10.26
CA SER A 170 -0.48 8.95 -11.57
C SER A 170 -0.83 7.50 -11.91
N PHE A 171 -0.96 6.65 -10.92
CA PHE A 171 -1.20 5.23 -11.04
C PHE A 171 -2.69 4.88 -11.09
N ALA A 172 -3.46 5.37 -10.10
CA ALA A 172 -4.87 5.04 -9.93
C ALA A 172 -5.83 6.04 -10.59
N MET A 173 -5.33 7.21 -11.03
CA MET A 173 -6.15 8.34 -11.49
C MET A 173 -7.22 8.77 -10.47
N ARG A 174 -6.93 8.58 -9.19
CA ARG A 174 -7.78 8.92 -8.04
C ARG A 174 -6.98 9.73 -7.04
N GLU A 175 -7.67 10.45 -6.17
CA GLU A 175 -7.03 11.16 -5.07
C GLU A 175 -6.73 10.21 -3.91
N TRP A 176 -5.49 10.26 -3.42
CA TRP A 176 -5.03 9.46 -2.29
C TRP A 176 -5.56 10.00 -0.96
N GLY A 177 -5.96 9.10 -0.05
CA GLY A 177 -6.47 9.47 1.28
C GLY A 177 -7.90 10.02 1.26
N VAL A 178 -8.64 9.81 0.19
CA VAL A 178 -10.06 10.15 0.08
C VAL A 178 -10.90 8.96 0.49
N CYS A 179 -11.86 9.18 1.40
CA CYS A 179 -12.58 8.09 2.08
C CYS A 179 -13.30 7.12 1.16
N GLU A 180 -13.74 7.58 0.00
CA GLU A 180 -14.45 6.77 -1.00
C GLU A 180 -13.59 5.65 -1.62
N ASN A 181 -12.27 5.74 -1.48
CA ASN A 181 -11.35 4.73 -1.99
C ASN A 181 -11.10 3.57 -1.00
N TYR A 182 -11.56 3.69 0.24
CA TYR A 182 -11.23 2.75 1.31
C TYR A 182 -12.49 2.24 2.00
N ASN A 183 -12.43 1.01 2.50
CA ASN A 183 -13.51 0.43 3.29
C ASN A 183 -13.49 0.95 4.74
N LEU A 184 -12.31 1.36 5.23
CA LEU A 184 -12.11 1.86 6.57
C LEU A 184 -11.00 2.93 6.59
N MET A 185 -11.25 4.04 7.30
CA MET A 185 -10.22 5.04 7.61
C MET A 185 -10.09 5.16 9.12
N LEU A 186 -8.85 5.09 9.62
CA LEU A 186 -8.53 5.15 11.06
C LEU A 186 -7.60 6.31 11.37
N ASP A 187 -7.90 7.04 12.44
CA ASP A 187 -7.00 8.01 13.04
C ASP A 187 -6.23 7.36 14.18
N SER A 188 -5.00 6.94 13.90
CA SER A 188 -4.17 6.22 14.88
C SER A 188 -3.68 7.11 16.03
N GLY A 189 -3.63 8.43 15.84
CA GLY A 189 -3.32 9.38 16.90
C GLY A 189 -4.43 9.44 17.96
N ALA A 190 -5.68 9.38 17.51
CA ALA A 190 -6.85 9.42 18.40
C ALA A 190 -7.19 8.05 19.00
N ILE A 191 -7.02 6.98 18.22
CA ILE A 191 -7.47 5.62 18.59
C ILE A 191 -6.35 4.81 19.27
N GLY A 192 -5.11 5.05 18.89
CA GLY A 192 -3.95 4.24 19.27
C GLY A 192 -3.67 3.09 18.28
N ILE A 193 -2.37 2.77 18.12
CA ILE A 193 -1.87 1.79 17.13
C ILE A 193 -2.46 0.40 17.35
N GLU A 194 -2.38 -0.12 18.59
CA GLU A 194 -2.88 -1.46 18.94
C GLU A 194 -4.38 -1.58 18.68
N LYS A 195 -5.14 -0.57 19.11
CA LYS A 195 -6.60 -0.57 18.94
C LYS A 195 -7.01 -0.47 17.48
N CYS A 196 -6.26 0.26 16.66
CA CYS A 196 -6.47 0.27 15.20
C CYS A 196 -6.29 -1.14 14.61
N ALA A 197 -5.26 -1.87 15.04
CA ALA A 197 -5.04 -3.23 14.58
C ALA A 197 -6.18 -4.17 15.01
N ASP A 198 -6.66 -4.05 16.26
CA ASP A 198 -7.81 -4.83 16.76
C ASP A 198 -9.07 -4.60 15.93
N ILE A 199 -9.41 -3.32 15.65
CA ILE A 199 -10.58 -2.97 14.83
C ILE A 199 -10.51 -3.61 13.45
N ILE A 200 -9.34 -3.57 12.80
CA ILE A 200 -9.15 -4.19 11.48
C ILE A 200 -9.35 -5.71 11.59
N CYS A 201 -8.74 -6.35 12.60
CA CYS A 201 -8.84 -7.80 12.79
C CYS A 201 -10.28 -8.24 13.08
N ASP A 202 -11.02 -7.49 13.89
CA ASP A 202 -12.41 -7.81 14.22
C ASP A 202 -13.31 -7.77 12.97
N ILE A 203 -13.12 -6.75 12.11
CA ILE A 203 -13.87 -6.64 10.85
C ILE A 203 -13.51 -7.76 9.86
N VAL A 204 -12.23 -8.14 9.80
CA VAL A 204 -11.75 -9.18 8.87
C VAL A 204 -12.24 -10.56 9.27
N ARG A 205 -12.37 -10.83 10.57
CA ARG A 205 -12.90 -12.10 11.10
C ARG A 205 -14.41 -12.24 10.99
N GLY A 206 -15.15 -11.14 10.93
CA GLY A 206 -16.63 -11.10 10.83
C GLY A 206 -17.29 -11.02 12.18
#